data_b173235b1d9745c762360811a004fc4c
#
_entry.id   b173235b1d9745c762360811a004fc4c
#
_cell.length_a   1.000
_cell.length_b   1.000
_cell.length_c   1.000
_cell.angle_alpha   90.00
_cell.angle_beta   90.00
_cell.angle_gamma   90.00
#
_symmetry.space_group_name_H-M   'P 1'
#
loop_
_entity.id
_entity.type
_entity.pdbx_description
1 polymer ?
#
loop_
_entity_poly.entity_id
_entity_poly.type
_entity_poly.pdbx_seq_one_letter_code
_entity_poly.pdbx_strand_id
1 'polypeptide(L)'
;MNQTNRNMLEGPLFPNITRFTIPITLTSVLQLLFNAADLVVVGQFCGSVSVAAVGATGSITGLLVNFFIGLSVGAGVAVAHGLGGRENQVVHRTVHTALPTAILSGAILTVAGLTYSETFLIMMGTPDTVLPLSTVYMRIIFCGVTFNMVYNFCASILRAAGDTKSPLVFLLFAGVLNVILNLVFVIQFQMNVAGVALATIISQAVSAVLVVIALMRRTDACKLYLNKLRFYKPQLAKILRIGLPAGIQSALFAISNVLIQSSVNSFGDVFMSGNAAASNLEGFVYVCLNAFHQSAVNFVGQNAGAKQYRRVRQTLWICLGCVTVVGLVLGSLVYAFGPSLLSIYITDSPEAISYGMTRLAFICLPYFTFGMMDVTTGALRGIGASFVPMMISILGVCGLRIVWIYTIFQIPQYHTPQCLYLSYLVSWVITFIVQLAAFLIVFRRYLKTAE
;
A
#
# COMPACT_ATOMS: atom_id res chain seq x y z
N MET A 1 -24.82 7.11 -18.51
CA MET A 1 -23.88 7.41 -17.39
C MET A 1 -24.18 6.46 -16.26
N ASN A 2 -23.25 5.54 -15.91
CA ASN A 2 -23.48 4.60 -14.81
C ASN A 2 -23.67 5.38 -13.50
N GLN A 3 -24.60 4.94 -12.66
CA GLN A 3 -24.91 5.56 -11.36
C GLN A 3 -23.67 5.75 -10.46
N THR A 4 -22.61 4.97 -10.66
CA THR A 4 -21.36 5.02 -9.88
C THR A 4 -20.54 6.30 -10.14
N ASN A 5 -20.48 6.79 -11.39
CA ASN A 5 -19.75 8.04 -11.71
C ASN A 5 -20.47 9.30 -11.18
N ARG A 6 -21.80 9.26 -11.05
CA ARG A 6 -22.57 10.34 -10.45
C ARG A 6 -22.21 10.58 -8.98
N ASN A 7 -21.87 9.52 -8.24
CA ASN A 7 -21.63 9.59 -6.81
C ASN A 7 -20.35 10.33 -6.40
N MET A 8 -19.35 10.50 -7.28
CA MET A 8 -18.12 11.25 -6.96
C MET A 8 -18.24 12.74 -7.30
N LEU A 9 -18.93 13.10 -8.39
CA LEU A 9 -19.08 14.47 -8.84
C LEU A 9 -20.32 15.17 -8.29
N GLU A 10 -21.33 14.39 -7.86
CA GLU A 10 -22.63 14.91 -7.43
C GLU A 10 -23.02 14.33 -6.06
N GLY A 11 -23.98 14.97 -5.39
CA GLY A 11 -24.52 14.54 -4.11
C GLY A 11 -23.62 14.83 -2.90
N PRO A 12 -24.00 14.35 -1.71
CA PRO A 12 -23.29 14.61 -0.46
C PRO A 12 -21.96 13.85 -0.43
N LEU A 13 -20.85 14.56 -0.15
CA LEU A 13 -19.50 14.00 -0.19
C LEU A 13 -19.25 12.99 0.94
N PHE A 14 -19.63 13.31 2.17
CA PHE A 14 -19.34 12.45 3.34
C PHE A 14 -19.89 11.01 3.18
N PRO A 15 -21.20 10.79 2.89
CA PRO A 15 -21.71 9.43 2.68
C PRO A 15 -21.08 8.73 1.47
N ASN A 16 -20.78 9.48 0.41
CA ASN A 16 -20.18 8.92 -0.78
C ASN A 16 -18.73 8.47 -0.54
N ILE A 17 -17.94 9.28 0.17
CA ILE A 17 -16.57 8.93 0.57
C ILE A 17 -16.59 7.71 1.50
N THR A 18 -17.45 7.69 2.52
CA THR A 18 -17.53 6.57 3.46
C THR A 18 -17.92 5.26 2.75
N ARG A 19 -18.94 5.31 1.89
CA ARG A 19 -19.39 4.15 1.10
C ARG A 19 -18.30 3.64 0.13
N PHE A 20 -17.46 4.52 -0.36
CA PHE A 20 -16.33 4.20 -1.22
C PHE A 20 -15.16 3.62 -0.42
N THR A 21 -14.88 4.15 0.77
CA THR A 21 -13.75 3.77 1.63
C THR A 21 -13.93 2.38 2.24
N ILE A 22 -15.14 2.03 2.70
CA ILE A 22 -15.41 0.75 3.38
C ILE A 22 -14.96 -0.47 2.55
N PRO A 23 -15.33 -0.64 1.27
CA PRO A 23 -14.86 -1.79 0.50
C PRO A 23 -13.33 -1.81 0.30
N ILE A 24 -12.67 -0.64 0.22
CA ILE A 24 -11.21 -0.56 0.12
C ILE A 24 -10.58 -1.04 1.42
N THR A 25 -11.09 -0.59 2.56
CA THR A 25 -10.64 -1.05 3.89
C THR A 25 -10.77 -2.56 4.02
N LEU A 26 -11.95 -3.10 3.68
CA LEU A 26 -12.19 -4.55 3.71
C LEU A 26 -11.24 -5.31 2.78
N THR A 27 -10.97 -4.79 1.57
CA THR A 27 -9.99 -5.37 0.65
C THR A 27 -8.61 -5.48 1.28
N SER A 28 -8.15 -4.41 1.91
CA SER A 28 -6.81 -4.36 2.51
C SER A 28 -6.71 -5.22 3.79
N VAL A 29 -7.76 -5.26 4.61
CA VAL A 29 -7.84 -6.16 5.77
C VAL A 29 -7.81 -7.62 5.32
N LEU A 30 -8.58 -7.99 4.30
CA LEU A 30 -8.56 -9.34 3.74
C LEU A 30 -7.19 -9.74 3.20
N GLN A 31 -6.46 -8.82 2.56
CA GLN A 31 -5.09 -9.07 2.12
C GLN A 31 -4.16 -9.40 3.30
N LEU A 32 -4.27 -8.67 4.41
CA LEU A 32 -3.49 -8.96 5.62
C LEU A 32 -3.85 -10.33 6.20
N LEU A 33 -5.15 -10.67 6.26
CA LEU A 33 -5.60 -11.97 6.77
C LEU A 33 -5.14 -13.13 5.89
N PHE A 34 -5.15 -12.99 4.57
CA PHE A 34 -4.66 -14.03 3.67
C PHE A 34 -3.14 -14.21 3.78
N ASN A 35 -2.38 -13.13 3.89
CA ASN A 35 -0.93 -13.22 4.13
C ASN A 35 -0.63 -13.89 5.48
N ALA A 36 -1.42 -13.61 6.52
CA ALA A 36 -1.30 -14.30 7.80
C ALA A 36 -1.65 -15.78 7.70
N ALA A 37 -2.71 -16.13 6.95
CA ALA A 37 -3.10 -17.52 6.72
C ALA A 37 -2.00 -18.31 5.97
N ASP A 38 -1.36 -17.71 4.97
CA ASP A 38 -0.21 -18.30 4.27
C ASP A 38 0.90 -18.66 5.26
N LEU A 39 1.25 -17.71 6.14
CA LEU A 39 2.31 -17.90 7.13
C LEU A 39 1.94 -18.97 8.18
N VAL A 40 0.67 -19.03 8.59
CA VAL A 40 0.15 -20.07 9.50
C VAL A 40 0.27 -21.46 8.85
N VAL A 41 -0.13 -21.60 7.59
CA VAL A 41 0.00 -22.88 6.87
C VAL A 41 1.47 -23.31 6.78
N VAL A 42 2.36 -22.40 6.42
CA VAL A 42 3.80 -22.69 6.39
C VAL A 42 4.31 -23.11 7.77
N GLY A 43 3.92 -22.37 8.82
CA GLY A 43 4.37 -22.65 10.19
C GLY A 43 3.90 -23.99 10.72
N GLN A 44 2.64 -24.34 10.47
CA GLN A 44 2.05 -25.58 10.98
C GLN A 44 2.53 -26.84 10.23
N PHE A 45 2.74 -26.75 8.92
CA PHE A 45 2.99 -27.92 8.08
C PHE A 45 4.41 -28.01 7.49
N CYS A 46 5.16 -26.89 7.42
CA CYS A 46 6.48 -26.87 6.77
C CYS A 46 7.64 -26.62 7.76
N GLY A 47 7.33 -26.19 8.98
CA GLY A 47 8.32 -25.94 10.04
C GLY A 47 8.99 -24.57 10.01
N SER A 48 9.78 -24.26 11.04
CA SER A 48 10.34 -22.94 11.33
C SER A 48 11.31 -22.43 10.26
N VAL A 49 12.09 -23.30 9.64
CA VAL A 49 13.02 -22.92 8.56
C VAL A 49 12.26 -22.39 7.34
N SER A 50 11.12 -23.00 7.03
CA SER A 50 10.25 -22.55 5.93
C SER A 50 9.57 -21.21 6.23
N VAL A 51 9.17 -20.98 7.49
CA VAL A 51 8.66 -19.67 7.94
C VAL A 51 9.73 -18.59 7.79
N ALA A 52 10.96 -18.89 8.22
CA ALA A 52 12.09 -17.99 8.05
C ALA A 52 12.38 -17.70 6.56
N ALA A 53 12.24 -18.72 5.69
CA ALA A 53 12.42 -18.57 4.25
C ALA A 53 11.40 -17.61 3.64
N VAL A 54 10.12 -17.75 3.96
CA VAL A 54 9.07 -16.82 3.50
C VAL A 54 9.30 -15.42 4.06
N GLY A 55 9.63 -15.30 5.35
CA GLY A 55 9.88 -14.03 6.02
C GLY A 55 11.05 -13.25 5.40
N ALA A 56 12.16 -13.92 5.08
CA ALA A 56 13.35 -13.31 4.49
C ALA A 56 13.07 -12.66 3.13
N THR A 57 12.11 -13.18 2.36
CA THR A 57 11.79 -12.66 1.02
C THR A 57 10.89 -11.41 1.04
N GLY A 58 10.14 -11.20 2.13
CA GLY A 58 9.08 -10.18 2.22
C GLY A 58 9.56 -8.76 1.98
N SER A 59 10.70 -8.39 2.55
CA SER A 59 11.26 -7.03 2.44
C SER A 59 11.67 -6.67 1.01
N ILE A 60 12.38 -7.58 0.32
CA ILE A 60 12.83 -7.35 -1.07
C ILE A 60 11.64 -7.34 -2.02
N THR A 61 10.79 -8.36 -1.91
CA THR A 61 9.58 -8.47 -2.74
C THR A 61 8.69 -7.25 -2.52
N GLY A 62 8.48 -6.84 -1.27
CA GLY A 62 7.71 -5.65 -0.93
C GLY A 62 8.29 -4.37 -1.53
N LEU A 63 9.62 -4.16 -1.44
CA LEU A 63 10.27 -2.98 -1.99
C LEU A 63 10.09 -2.89 -3.51
N LEU A 64 10.38 -3.98 -4.23
CA LEU A 64 10.30 -4.02 -5.68
C LEU A 64 8.85 -3.91 -6.17
N VAL A 65 7.93 -4.67 -5.58
CA VAL A 65 6.51 -4.68 -5.97
C VAL A 65 5.86 -3.33 -5.66
N ASN A 66 6.09 -2.75 -4.49
CA ASN A 66 5.49 -1.46 -4.09
C ASN A 66 5.97 -0.30 -4.97
N PHE A 67 7.22 -0.34 -5.46
CA PHE A 67 7.68 0.65 -6.44
C PHE A 67 6.79 0.65 -7.69
N PHE A 68 6.53 -0.52 -8.25
CA PHE A 68 5.70 -0.64 -9.46
C PHE A 68 4.19 -0.48 -9.20
N ILE A 69 3.71 -0.81 -7.98
CA ILE A 69 2.33 -0.48 -7.57
C ILE A 69 2.11 1.04 -7.60
N GLY A 70 3.14 1.83 -7.28
CA GLY A 70 3.09 3.29 -7.44
C GLY A 70 2.68 3.73 -8.85
N LEU A 71 3.09 3.01 -9.90
CA LEU A 71 2.67 3.30 -11.28
C LEU A 71 1.17 3.10 -11.47
N SER A 72 0.55 2.14 -10.79
CA SER A 72 -0.90 1.90 -10.86
C SER A 72 -1.71 3.08 -10.34
N VAL A 73 -1.18 3.80 -9.34
CA VAL A 73 -1.78 5.05 -8.84
C VAL A 73 -1.80 6.09 -9.95
N GLY A 74 -0.72 6.20 -10.74
CA GLY A 74 -0.64 7.09 -11.90
C GLY A 74 -1.73 6.79 -12.93
N ALA A 75 -1.97 5.53 -13.22
CA ALA A 75 -3.05 5.10 -14.13
C ALA A 75 -4.44 5.48 -13.57
N GLY A 76 -4.68 5.23 -12.27
CA GLY A 76 -5.93 5.60 -11.60
C GLY A 76 -6.21 7.09 -11.65
N VAL A 77 -5.23 7.93 -11.31
CA VAL A 77 -5.37 9.40 -11.35
C VAL A 77 -5.61 9.89 -12.78
N ALA A 78 -4.89 9.35 -13.77
CA ALA A 78 -5.07 9.72 -15.16
C ALA A 78 -6.48 9.40 -15.67
N VAL A 79 -7.03 8.24 -15.27
CA VAL A 79 -8.42 7.85 -15.56
C VAL A 79 -9.40 8.74 -14.81
N ALA A 80 -9.18 9.01 -13.51
CA ALA A 80 -10.04 9.87 -12.70
C ALA A 80 -10.17 11.28 -13.30
N HIS A 81 -9.05 11.87 -13.73
CA HIS A 81 -9.06 13.17 -14.42
C HIS A 81 -9.88 13.13 -15.71
N GLY A 82 -9.66 12.12 -16.56
CA GLY A 82 -10.39 11.99 -17.82
C GLY A 82 -11.90 11.79 -17.62
N LEU A 83 -12.29 10.99 -16.61
CA LEU A 83 -13.69 10.78 -16.24
C LEU A 83 -14.33 12.08 -15.71
N GLY A 84 -13.62 12.80 -14.83
CA GLY A 84 -14.07 14.09 -14.34
C GLY A 84 -14.25 15.12 -15.44
N GLY A 85 -13.28 15.24 -16.35
CA GLY A 85 -13.33 16.13 -17.52
C GLY A 85 -14.27 15.68 -18.62
N ARG A 86 -14.93 14.52 -18.49
CA ARG A 86 -15.78 13.89 -19.52
C ARG A 86 -15.03 13.63 -20.84
N GLU A 87 -13.72 13.41 -20.76
CA GLU A 87 -12.84 13.17 -21.90
C GLU A 87 -12.78 11.66 -22.21
N ASN A 88 -13.87 11.10 -22.73
CA ASN A 88 -14.02 9.66 -22.95
C ASN A 88 -12.89 9.05 -23.79
N GLN A 89 -12.38 9.78 -24.79
CA GLN A 89 -11.28 9.30 -25.63
C GLN A 89 -9.95 9.22 -24.85
N VAL A 90 -9.70 10.19 -23.95
CA VAL A 90 -8.52 10.19 -23.08
C VAL A 90 -8.60 9.03 -22.11
N VAL A 91 -9.76 8.79 -21.48
CA VAL A 91 -10.01 7.64 -20.60
C VAL A 91 -9.74 6.33 -21.33
N HIS A 92 -10.36 6.16 -22.51
CA HIS A 92 -10.19 4.95 -23.33
C HIS A 92 -8.72 4.70 -23.66
N ARG A 93 -7.97 5.71 -24.12
CA ARG A 93 -6.54 5.58 -24.40
C ARG A 93 -5.73 5.29 -23.15
N THR A 94 -6.08 5.87 -22.01
CA THR A 94 -5.39 5.61 -20.72
C THR A 94 -5.58 4.17 -20.28
N VAL A 95 -6.80 3.64 -20.34
CA VAL A 95 -7.09 2.23 -20.00
C VAL A 95 -6.29 1.27 -20.88
N HIS A 96 -6.26 1.54 -22.20
CA HIS A 96 -5.52 0.71 -23.17
C HIS A 96 -4.01 0.87 -23.10
N THR A 97 -3.49 1.92 -22.45
CA THR A 97 -2.06 2.07 -22.13
C THR A 97 -1.72 1.45 -20.80
N ALA A 98 -2.62 1.49 -19.83
CA ALA A 98 -2.37 1.02 -18.47
C ALA A 98 -2.12 -0.50 -18.42
N LEU A 99 -2.88 -1.31 -19.16
CA LEU A 99 -2.71 -2.77 -19.16
C LEU A 99 -1.36 -3.20 -19.77
N PRO A 100 -0.92 -2.73 -20.95
CA PRO A 100 0.43 -3.00 -21.43
C PRO A 100 1.52 -2.52 -20.48
N THR A 101 1.33 -1.37 -19.81
CA THR A 101 2.27 -0.86 -18.80
C THR A 101 2.34 -1.81 -17.60
N ALA A 102 1.22 -2.37 -17.14
CA ALA A 102 1.19 -3.37 -16.07
C ALA A 102 1.94 -4.65 -16.46
N ILE A 103 1.71 -5.16 -17.66
CA ILE A 103 2.38 -6.36 -18.19
C ILE A 103 3.89 -6.11 -18.32
N LEU A 104 4.29 -4.97 -18.87
CA LEU A 104 5.71 -4.61 -18.99
C LEU A 104 6.38 -4.48 -17.63
N SER A 105 5.73 -3.80 -16.68
CA SER A 105 6.21 -3.68 -15.30
C SER A 105 6.39 -5.05 -14.64
N GLY A 106 5.41 -5.93 -14.80
CA GLY A 106 5.47 -7.30 -14.31
C GLY A 106 6.58 -8.13 -14.98
N ALA A 107 6.74 -8.00 -16.29
CA ALA A 107 7.80 -8.69 -17.02
C ALA A 107 9.20 -8.23 -16.56
N ILE A 108 9.40 -6.93 -16.34
CA ILE A 108 10.66 -6.40 -15.79
C ILE A 108 10.94 -7.01 -14.42
N LEU A 109 9.94 -7.02 -13.53
CA LEU A 109 10.06 -7.62 -12.20
C LEU A 109 10.31 -9.13 -12.26
N THR A 110 9.65 -9.85 -13.17
CA THR A 110 9.88 -11.30 -13.37
C THR A 110 11.33 -11.56 -13.77
N VAL A 111 11.85 -10.84 -14.77
CA VAL A 111 13.24 -11.00 -15.19
C VAL A 111 14.20 -10.65 -14.05
N ALA A 112 14.01 -9.52 -13.38
CA ALA A 112 14.85 -9.12 -12.26
C ALA A 112 14.80 -10.14 -11.10
N GLY A 113 13.60 -10.61 -10.75
CA GLY A 113 13.41 -11.58 -9.67
C GLY A 113 14.04 -12.94 -10.01
N LEU A 114 13.84 -13.46 -11.21
CA LEU A 114 14.44 -14.74 -11.61
C LEU A 114 15.98 -14.70 -11.65
N THR A 115 16.53 -13.56 -12.11
CA THR A 115 17.97 -13.41 -12.27
C THR A 115 18.69 -13.11 -10.96
N TYR A 116 18.13 -12.24 -10.13
CA TYR A 116 18.84 -11.67 -8.98
C TYR A 116 18.30 -12.11 -7.61
N SER A 117 17.31 -13.03 -7.52
CA SER A 117 16.73 -13.47 -6.23
C SER A 117 17.77 -13.93 -5.23
N GLU A 118 18.66 -14.81 -5.65
CA GLU A 118 19.70 -15.36 -4.78
C GLU A 118 20.71 -14.29 -4.36
N THR A 119 21.14 -13.44 -5.30
CA THR A 119 22.06 -12.33 -5.02
C THR A 119 21.47 -11.37 -4.00
N PHE A 120 20.19 -11.00 -4.14
CA PHE A 120 19.52 -10.12 -3.18
C PHE A 120 19.42 -10.74 -1.79
N LEU A 121 19.12 -12.04 -1.70
CA LEU A 121 19.03 -12.75 -0.42
C LEU A 121 20.40 -12.86 0.26
N ILE A 122 21.47 -13.11 -0.49
CA ILE A 122 22.84 -13.11 0.03
C ILE A 122 23.23 -11.71 0.53
N MET A 123 22.94 -10.66 -0.23
CA MET A 123 23.22 -9.28 0.17
C MET A 123 22.48 -8.88 1.46
N MET A 124 21.34 -9.50 1.75
CA MET A 124 20.59 -9.30 3.00
C MET A 124 21.10 -10.15 4.17
N GLY A 125 22.11 -10.97 3.97
CA GLY A 125 22.66 -11.84 5.01
C GLY A 125 21.73 -13.01 5.35
N THR A 126 20.96 -13.53 4.39
CA THR A 126 20.13 -14.73 4.59
C THR A 126 21.00 -15.94 4.93
N PRO A 127 20.74 -16.65 6.04
CA PRO A 127 21.55 -17.82 6.43
C PRO A 127 21.54 -18.93 5.37
N ASP A 128 22.66 -19.63 5.22
CA ASP A 128 22.81 -20.71 4.22
C ASP A 128 21.77 -21.83 4.38
N THR A 129 21.29 -22.08 5.58
CA THR A 129 20.24 -23.07 5.87
C THR A 129 18.88 -22.69 5.30
N VAL A 130 18.62 -21.39 5.16
CA VAL A 130 17.33 -20.82 4.72
C VAL A 130 17.37 -20.41 3.24
N LEU A 131 18.55 -20.05 2.74
CA LEU A 131 18.78 -19.49 1.41
C LEU A 131 18.16 -20.31 0.25
N PRO A 132 18.30 -21.66 0.20
CA PRO A 132 17.72 -22.45 -0.89
C PRO A 132 16.20 -22.34 -0.97
N LEU A 133 15.53 -22.45 0.18
CA LEU A 133 14.06 -22.35 0.26
C LEU A 133 13.57 -20.94 -0.06
N SER A 134 14.25 -19.91 0.44
CA SER A 134 13.95 -18.52 0.14
C SER A 134 14.09 -18.21 -1.35
N THR A 135 15.15 -18.72 -1.98
CA THR A 135 15.42 -18.53 -3.41
C THR A 135 14.32 -19.16 -4.27
N VAL A 136 13.92 -20.41 -3.94
CA VAL A 136 12.83 -21.11 -4.64
C VAL A 136 11.52 -20.34 -4.48
N TYR A 137 11.15 -19.97 -3.25
CA TYR A 137 9.93 -19.21 -2.97
C TYR A 137 9.91 -17.88 -3.74
N MET A 138 11.00 -17.12 -3.64
CA MET A 138 11.11 -15.81 -4.29
C MET A 138 11.03 -15.90 -5.81
N ARG A 139 11.73 -16.85 -6.44
CA ARG A 139 11.68 -17.08 -7.89
C ARG A 139 10.26 -17.42 -8.35
N ILE A 140 9.56 -18.30 -7.63
CA ILE A 140 8.17 -18.63 -7.94
C ILE A 140 7.29 -17.39 -7.83
N ILE A 141 7.34 -16.62 -6.74
CA ILE A 141 6.56 -15.39 -6.56
C ILE A 141 6.80 -14.41 -7.72
N PHE A 142 8.06 -14.24 -8.15
CA PHE A 142 8.37 -13.34 -9.27
C PHE A 142 7.88 -13.85 -10.63
N CYS A 143 7.72 -15.17 -10.82
CA CYS A 143 7.02 -15.69 -12.02
C CYS A 143 5.57 -15.20 -12.10
N GLY A 144 4.92 -15.01 -10.97
CA GLY A 144 3.52 -14.58 -10.90
C GLY A 144 3.29 -13.09 -10.74
N VAL A 145 4.35 -12.30 -10.53
CA VAL A 145 4.21 -10.87 -10.20
C VAL A 145 3.51 -10.06 -11.29
N THR A 146 3.56 -10.51 -12.54
CA THR A 146 2.82 -9.90 -13.66
C THR A 146 1.31 -9.91 -13.40
N PHE A 147 0.75 -10.98 -12.83
CA PHE A 147 -0.67 -11.03 -12.48
C PHE A 147 -1.01 -10.03 -11.37
N ASN A 148 -0.11 -9.88 -10.39
CA ASN A 148 -0.25 -8.87 -9.34
C ASN A 148 -0.28 -7.44 -9.93
N MET A 149 0.62 -7.13 -10.87
CA MET A 149 0.64 -5.83 -11.55
C MET A 149 -0.65 -5.59 -12.34
N VAL A 150 -1.11 -6.56 -13.12
CA VAL A 150 -2.36 -6.47 -13.89
C VAL A 150 -3.54 -6.22 -12.94
N TYR A 151 -3.63 -6.96 -11.83
CA TYR A 151 -4.68 -6.73 -10.84
C TYR A 151 -4.63 -5.30 -10.28
N ASN A 152 -3.46 -4.81 -9.84
CA ASN A 152 -3.34 -3.48 -9.23
C ASN A 152 -3.69 -2.35 -10.20
N PHE A 153 -3.23 -2.42 -11.44
CA PHE A 153 -3.56 -1.41 -12.46
C PHE A 153 -5.06 -1.42 -12.80
N CYS A 154 -5.64 -2.59 -13.05
CA CYS A 154 -7.06 -2.72 -13.37
C CYS A 154 -7.95 -2.34 -12.18
N ALA A 155 -7.59 -2.74 -10.95
CA ALA A 155 -8.29 -2.33 -9.73
C ALA A 155 -8.21 -0.81 -9.50
N SER A 156 -7.09 -0.17 -9.83
CA SER A 156 -6.93 1.29 -9.76
C SER A 156 -7.87 2.00 -10.75
N ILE A 157 -8.02 1.47 -11.96
CA ILE A 157 -8.97 1.96 -12.96
C ILE A 157 -10.42 1.80 -12.47
N LEU A 158 -10.78 0.64 -11.91
CA LEU A 158 -12.12 0.40 -11.36
C LEU A 158 -12.42 1.37 -10.21
N ARG A 159 -11.48 1.58 -9.28
CA ARG A 159 -11.62 2.56 -8.20
C ARG A 159 -11.79 3.98 -8.76
N ALA A 160 -10.99 4.36 -9.75
CA ALA A 160 -11.12 5.66 -10.42
C ALA A 160 -12.49 5.84 -11.09
N ALA A 161 -13.10 4.75 -11.56
CA ALA A 161 -14.46 4.72 -12.07
C ALA A 161 -15.57 4.59 -11.00
N GLY A 162 -15.19 4.60 -9.71
CA GLY A 162 -16.14 4.53 -8.58
C GLY A 162 -16.51 3.11 -8.14
N ASP A 163 -15.96 2.08 -8.77
CA ASP A 163 -16.24 0.69 -8.42
C ASP A 163 -15.17 0.15 -7.46
N THR A 164 -15.48 0.13 -6.18
CA THR A 164 -14.64 -0.45 -5.14
C THR A 164 -15.11 -1.83 -4.69
N LYS A 165 -16.32 -2.23 -5.08
CA LYS A 165 -16.92 -3.52 -4.69
C LYS A 165 -16.37 -4.66 -5.53
N SER A 166 -16.23 -4.47 -6.84
CA SER A 166 -15.74 -5.53 -7.73
C SER A 166 -14.33 -6.01 -7.34
N PRO A 167 -13.32 -5.13 -7.10
CA PRO A 167 -12.02 -5.58 -6.60
C PRO A 167 -12.08 -6.34 -5.27
N LEU A 168 -12.97 -5.94 -4.34
CA LEU A 168 -13.18 -6.62 -3.07
C LEU A 168 -13.68 -8.06 -3.29
N VAL A 169 -14.73 -8.24 -4.09
CA VAL A 169 -15.31 -9.55 -4.36
C VAL A 169 -14.31 -10.47 -5.06
N PHE A 170 -13.54 -9.95 -6.02
CA PHE A 170 -12.55 -10.75 -6.73
C PHE A 170 -11.39 -11.17 -5.81
N LEU A 171 -10.96 -10.29 -4.92
CA LEU A 171 -9.94 -10.61 -3.93
C LEU A 171 -10.44 -11.63 -2.90
N LEU A 172 -11.69 -11.50 -2.45
CA LEU A 172 -12.30 -12.47 -1.53
C LEU A 172 -12.31 -13.87 -2.15
N PHE A 173 -12.78 -13.97 -3.40
CA PHE A 173 -12.81 -15.25 -4.12
C PHE A 173 -11.39 -15.83 -4.31
N ALA A 174 -10.45 -14.99 -4.75
CA ALA A 174 -9.06 -15.41 -4.94
C ALA A 174 -8.38 -15.80 -3.62
N GLY A 175 -8.69 -15.10 -2.53
CA GLY A 175 -8.13 -15.41 -1.21
C GLY A 175 -8.64 -16.73 -0.63
N VAL A 176 -9.94 -17.01 -0.77
CA VAL A 176 -10.48 -18.32 -0.40
C VAL A 176 -9.84 -19.43 -1.22
N LEU A 177 -9.70 -19.23 -2.54
CA LEU A 177 -9.00 -20.16 -3.42
C LEU A 177 -7.54 -20.36 -2.99
N ASN A 178 -6.84 -19.28 -2.61
CA ASN A 178 -5.47 -19.34 -2.12
C ASN A 178 -5.35 -20.26 -0.89
N VAL A 179 -6.20 -20.08 0.12
CA VAL A 179 -6.18 -20.91 1.32
C VAL A 179 -6.43 -22.38 0.99
N ILE A 180 -7.39 -22.68 0.12
CA ILE A 180 -7.68 -24.06 -0.33
C ILE A 180 -6.46 -24.66 -1.05
N LEU A 181 -5.87 -23.91 -1.99
CA LEU A 181 -4.70 -24.39 -2.74
C LEU A 181 -3.47 -24.56 -1.85
N ASN A 182 -3.26 -23.67 -0.86
CA ASN A 182 -2.20 -23.83 0.13
C ASN A 182 -2.31 -25.17 0.85
N LEU A 183 -3.50 -25.50 1.37
CA LEU A 183 -3.71 -26.77 2.06
C LEU A 183 -3.49 -27.97 1.13
N VAL A 184 -3.98 -27.91 -0.11
CA VAL A 184 -3.79 -28.98 -1.09
C VAL A 184 -2.31 -29.15 -1.46
N PHE A 185 -1.60 -28.08 -1.82
CA PHE A 185 -0.21 -28.18 -2.26
C PHE A 185 0.75 -28.53 -1.11
N VAL A 186 0.50 -28.01 0.09
CA VAL A 186 1.37 -28.26 1.24
C VAL A 186 1.08 -29.63 1.85
N ILE A 187 -0.20 -30.01 2.05
CA ILE A 187 -0.56 -31.25 2.75
C ILE A 187 -0.56 -32.46 1.81
N GLN A 188 -1.23 -32.35 0.65
CA GLN A 188 -1.39 -33.50 -0.27
C GLN A 188 -0.14 -33.71 -1.13
N PHE A 189 0.40 -32.61 -1.70
CA PHE A 189 1.55 -32.70 -2.60
C PHE A 189 2.89 -32.48 -1.89
N GLN A 190 2.92 -32.13 -0.60
CA GLN A 190 4.11 -31.93 0.22
C GLN A 190 5.14 -30.96 -0.41
N MET A 191 4.65 -29.93 -1.12
CA MET A 191 5.49 -29.02 -1.90
C MET A 191 6.20 -27.96 -1.04
N ASN A 192 6.01 -27.95 0.28
CA ASN A 192 6.63 -26.99 1.20
C ASN A 192 6.36 -25.53 0.77
N VAL A 193 7.36 -24.64 0.88
CA VAL A 193 7.26 -23.20 0.50
C VAL A 193 6.90 -23.00 -0.98
N ALA A 194 7.31 -23.91 -1.86
CA ALA A 194 6.96 -23.86 -3.28
C ALA A 194 5.45 -24.01 -3.50
N GLY A 195 4.76 -24.84 -2.70
CA GLY A 195 3.32 -25.01 -2.77
C GLY A 195 2.57 -23.72 -2.41
N VAL A 196 3.01 -23.02 -1.36
CA VAL A 196 2.41 -21.75 -0.94
C VAL A 196 2.64 -20.66 -2.01
N ALA A 197 3.85 -20.58 -2.56
CA ALA A 197 4.14 -19.64 -3.63
C ALA A 197 3.28 -19.89 -4.87
N LEU A 198 3.10 -21.14 -5.29
CA LEU A 198 2.24 -21.52 -6.42
C LEU A 198 0.77 -21.21 -6.15
N ALA A 199 0.25 -21.51 -4.96
CA ALA A 199 -1.10 -21.16 -4.56
C ALA A 199 -1.35 -19.65 -4.65
N THR A 200 -0.39 -18.86 -4.20
CA THR A 200 -0.44 -17.39 -4.27
C THR A 200 -0.49 -16.90 -5.71
N ILE A 201 0.37 -17.44 -6.60
CA ILE A 201 0.39 -17.05 -8.02
C ILE A 201 -0.93 -17.41 -8.72
N ILE A 202 -1.44 -18.63 -8.52
CA ILE A 202 -2.68 -19.08 -9.14
C ILE A 202 -3.84 -18.17 -8.68
N SER A 203 -3.91 -17.86 -7.41
CA SER A 203 -4.94 -16.99 -6.86
C SER A 203 -4.83 -15.56 -7.40
N GLN A 204 -3.62 -15.03 -7.53
CA GLN A 204 -3.37 -13.73 -8.16
C GLN A 204 -3.73 -13.75 -9.65
N ALA A 205 -3.44 -14.82 -10.37
CA ALA A 205 -3.84 -14.97 -11.76
C ALA A 205 -5.37 -14.96 -11.92
N VAL A 206 -6.09 -15.67 -11.06
CA VAL A 206 -7.55 -15.68 -11.06
C VAL A 206 -8.10 -14.28 -10.78
N SER A 207 -7.58 -13.56 -9.78
CA SER A 207 -8.04 -12.20 -9.48
C SER A 207 -7.72 -11.22 -10.63
N ALA A 208 -6.56 -11.37 -11.29
CA ALA A 208 -6.19 -10.58 -12.46
C ALA A 208 -7.13 -10.82 -13.65
N VAL A 209 -7.45 -12.08 -13.92
CA VAL A 209 -8.43 -12.45 -14.98
C VAL A 209 -9.79 -11.87 -14.67
N LEU A 210 -10.29 -12.02 -13.44
CA LEU A 210 -11.60 -11.50 -13.04
C LEU A 210 -11.71 -9.99 -13.18
N VAL A 211 -10.65 -9.23 -12.78
CA VAL A 211 -10.66 -7.78 -12.90
C VAL A 211 -10.56 -7.32 -14.34
N VAL A 212 -9.83 -8.02 -15.21
CA VAL A 212 -9.77 -7.76 -16.66
C VAL A 212 -11.14 -8.03 -17.31
N ILE A 213 -11.79 -9.15 -16.99
CA ILE A 213 -13.14 -9.47 -17.47
C ILE A 213 -14.14 -8.39 -17.03
N ALA A 214 -14.04 -7.91 -15.78
CA ALA A 214 -14.88 -6.81 -15.30
C ALA A 214 -14.72 -5.55 -16.14
N LEU A 215 -13.49 -5.15 -16.49
CA LEU A 215 -13.23 -4.01 -17.37
C LEU A 215 -13.73 -4.25 -18.81
N MET A 216 -13.63 -5.46 -19.33
CA MET A 216 -14.14 -5.80 -20.66
C MET A 216 -15.68 -5.75 -20.74
N ARG A 217 -16.35 -6.08 -19.63
CA ARG A 217 -17.82 -6.06 -19.52
C ARG A 217 -18.42 -4.68 -19.26
N ARG A 218 -17.60 -3.67 -19.01
CA ARG A 218 -18.09 -2.29 -18.81
C ARG A 218 -18.72 -1.74 -20.09
N THR A 219 -19.62 -0.78 -19.91
CA THR A 219 -20.33 -0.10 -21.01
C THR A 219 -19.93 1.36 -21.15
N ASP A 220 -19.04 1.85 -20.28
CA ASP A 220 -18.56 3.23 -20.25
C ASP A 220 -17.19 3.41 -20.92
N ALA A 221 -16.62 4.62 -20.79
CA ALA A 221 -15.30 4.94 -21.35
C ALA A 221 -14.14 4.09 -20.82
N CYS A 222 -14.33 3.42 -19.67
CA CYS A 222 -13.33 2.51 -19.09
C CYS A 222 -13.37 1.10 -19.68
N LYS A 223 -14.25 0.83 -20.67
CA LYS A 223 -14.32 -0.49 -21.32
C LYS A 223 -13.00 -0.84 -21.97
N LEU A 224 -12.50 -2.03 -21.64
CA LEU A 224 -11.27 -2.58 -22.17
C LEU A 224 -11.54 -3.45 -23.41
N TYR A 225 -10.77 -3.25 -24.46
CA TYR A 225 -10.74 -4.07 -25.67
C TYR A 225 -9.33 -4.61 -25.87
N LEU A 226 -9.13 -5.91 -25.78
CA LEU A 226 -7.79 -6.51 -25.88
C LEU A 226 -7.11 -6.28 -27.24
N ASN A 227 -7.88 -6.16 -28.30
CA ASN A 227 -7.39 -5.86 -29.66
C ASN A 227 -6.98 -4.39 -29.88
N LYS A 228 -7.27 -3.49 -28.92
CA LYS A 228 -6.91 -2.06 -28.98
C LYS A 228 -5.79 -1.67 -28.03
N LEU A 229 -5.13 -2.64 -27.44
CA LEU A 229 -3.99 -2.41 -26.51
C LEU A 229 -2.85 -1.74 -27.28
N ARG A 230 -2.43 -0.58 -26.79
CA ARG A 230 -1.36 0.21 -27.39
C ARG A 230 -0.78 1.20 -26.39
N PHE A 231 0.53 1.46 -26.48
CA PHE A 231 1.17 2.56 -25.76
C PHE A 231 0.86 3.90 -26.45
N TYR A 232 -0.03 4.69 -25.86
CA TYR A 232 -0.26 6.08 -26.28
C TYR A 232 0.70 6.98 -25.50
N LYS A 233 1.68 7.59 -26.18
CA LYS A 233 2.75 8.39 -25.55
C LYS A 233 2.25 9.44 -24.54
N PRO A 234 1.21 10.27 -24.83
CA PRO A 234 0.72 11.26 -23.86
C PRO A 234 0.17 10.61 -22.57
N GLN A 235 -0.57 9.50 -22.70
CA GLN A 235 -1.15 8.79 -21.56
C GLN A 235 -0.08 8.08 -20.74
N LEU A 236 0.87 7.44 -21.41
CA LEU A 236 2.02 6.81 -20.75
C LEU A 236 2.83 7.86 -19.98
N ALA A 237 3.14 8.99 -20.59
CA ALA A 237 3.84 10.10 -19.93
C ALA A 237 3.09 10.58 -18.69
N LYS A 238 1.74 10.70 -18.75
CA LYS A 238 0.91 11.08 -17.61
C LYS A 238 0.95 10.02 -16.50
N ILE A 239 0.83 8.73 -16.85
CA ILE A 239 0.94 7.60 -15.90
C ILE A 239 2.29 7.63 -15.21
N LEU A 240 3.39 7.76 -15.95
CA LEU A 240 4.74 7.80 -15.41
C LEU A 240 4.99 9.05 -14.56
N ARG A 241 4.55 10.23 -15.01
CA ARG A 241 4.74 11.49 -14.27
C ARG A 241 4.08 11.48 -12.89
N ILE A 242 2.96 10.76 -12.74
CA ILE A 242 2.24 10.65 -11.48
C ILE A 242 2.73 9.41 -10.70
N GLY A 243 2.91 8.30 -11.38
CA GLY A 243 3.17 7.01 -10.77
C GLY A 243 4.63 6.81 -10.33
N LEU A 244 5.62 7.26 -11.11
CA LEU A 244 7.03 7.11 -10.72
C LEU A 244 7.34 7.80 -9.38
N PRO A 245 6.95 9.07 -9.15
CA PRO A 245 7.16 9.69 -7.85
C PRO A 245 6.50 8.91 -6.71
N ALA A 246 5.30 8.34 -6.94
CA ALA A 246 4.63 7.53 -5.94
C ALA A 246 5.40 6.23 -5.62
N GLY A 247 5.95 5.57 -6.66
CA GLY A 247 6.77 4.37 -6.51
C GLY A 247 8.10 4.65 -5.78
N ILE A 248 8.80 5.72 -6.17
CA ILE A 248 10.04 6.15 -5.51
C ILE A 248 9.78 6.44 -4.03
N GLN A 249 8.70 7.16 -3.70
CA GLN A 249 8.34 7.43 -2.31
C GLN A 249 8.12 6.13 -1.52
N SER A 250 7.41 5.16 -2.07
CA SER A 250 7.16 3.87 -1.41
C SER A 250 8.46 3.08 -1.19
N ALA A 251 9.36 3.06 -2.17
CA ALA A 251 10.66 2.40 -2.06
C ALA A 251 11.54 3.04 -0.98
N LEU A 252 11.61 4.37 -0.94
CA LEU A 252 12.42 5.09 0.05
C LEU A 252 11.84 4.96 1.47
N PHE A 253 10.53 4.86 1.62
CA PHE A 253 9.91 4.53 2.92
C PHE A 253 10.32 3.14 3.40
N ALA A 254 10.35 2.15 2.50
CA ALA A 254 10.81 0.81 2.86
C ALA A 254 12.28 0.81 3.32
N ILE A 255 13.15 1.52 2.62
CA ILE A 255 14.56 1.67 3.00
C ILE A 255 14.69 2.39 4.36
N SER A 256 13.94 3.48 4.58
CA SER A 256 13.94 4.19 5.87
C SER A 256 13.52 3.29 7.03
N ASN A 257 12.51 2.44 6.82
CA ASN A 257 12.07 1.48 7.84
C ASN A 257 13.14 0.44 8.17
N VAL A 258 13.95 0.01 7.20
CA VAL A 258 15.10 -0.90 7.44
C VAL A 258 16.15 -0.23 8.32
N LEU A 259 16.46 1.06 8.07
CA LEU A 259 17.40 1.82 8.91
C LEU A 259 16.90 1.95 10.36
N ILE A 260 15.61 2.21 10.55
CA ILE A 260 15.01 2.29 11.88
C ILE A 260 15.04 0.91 12.56
N GLN A 261 14.79 -0.16 11.82
CA GLN A 261 14.87 -1.54 12.37
C GLN A 261 16.26 -1.86 12.89
N SER A 262 17.33 -1.35 12.26
CA SER A 262 18.68 -1.47 12.79
C SER A 262 18.84 -0.86 14.20
N SER A 263 18.19 0.31 14.41
CA SER A 263 18.17 0.93 15.74
C SER A 263 17.31 0.15 16.77
N VAL A 264 16.23 -0.46 16.31
CA VAL A 264 15.40 -1.38 17.13
C VAL A 264 16.23 -2.57 17.59
N ASN A 265 17.03 -3.13 16.68
CA ASN A 265 17.86 -4.32 16.97
C ASN A 265 18.92 -4.05 18.04
N SER A 266 19.35 -2.80 18.24
CA SER A 266 20.33 -2.44 19.26
C SER A 266 19.83 -2.60 20.70
N PHE A 267 18.52 -2.71 20.93
CA PHE A 267 17.91 -2.90 22.25
C PHE A 267 17.77 -4.37 22.67
N GLY A 268 18.15 -5.33 21.81
CA GLY A 268 18.12 -6.75 22.11
C GLY A 268 16.82 -7.48 21.77
N ASP A 269 16.82 -8.80 21.93
CA ASP A 269 15.80 -9.71 21.38
C ASP A 269 14.42 -9.53 22.02
N VAL A 270 14.36 -9.27 23.33
CA VAL A 270 13.10 -9.06 24.05
C VAL A 270 12.38 -7.82 23.53
N PHE A 271 13.12 -6.73 23.31
CA PHE A 271 12.60 -5.51 22.71
C PHE A 271 12.15 -5.73 21.27
N MET A 272 12.95 -6.44 20.47
CA MET A 272 12.61 -6.78 19.09
C MET A 272 11.31 -7.57 18.99
N SER A 273 11.09 -8.53 19.89
CA SER A 273 9.86 -9.32 19.95
C SER A 273 8.64 -8.44 20.23
N GLY A 274 8.70 -7.59 21.25
CA GLY A 274 7.64 -6.64 21.58
C GLY A 274 7.34 -5.65 20.43
N ASN A 275 8.41 -5.13 19.83
CA ASN A 275 8.30 -4.23 18.67
C ASN A 275 7.64 -4.90 17.45
N ALA A 276 8.00 -6.15 17.15
CA ALA A 276 7.43 -6.90 16.01
C ALA A 276 5.94 -7.19 16.22
N ALA A 277 5.55 -7.65 17.41
CA ALA A 277 4.14 -7.90 17.73
C ALA A 277 3.30 -6.63 17.64
N ALA A 278 3.76 -5.52 18.22
CA ALA A 278 3.07 -4.23 18.12
C ALA A 278 2.99 -3.72 16.69
N SER A 279 4.01 -3.92 15.87
CA SER A 279 4.02 -3.55 14.44
C SER A 279 2.97 -4.31 13.63
N ASN A 280 2.72 -5.58 13.94
CA ASN A 280 1.66 -6.35 13.31
C ASN A 280 0.27 -5.77 13.62
N LEU A 281 0.02 -5.39 14.89
CA LEU A 281 -1.23 -4.73 15.28
C LEU A 281 -1.41 -3.37 14.59
N GLU A 282 -0.35 -2.59 14.53
CA GLU A 282 -0.30 -1.30 13.82
C GLU A 282 -0.67 -1.44 12.34
N GLY A 283 -0.28 -2.55 11.69
CA GLY A 283 -0.60 -2.84 10.30
C GLY A 283 -2.10 -2.83 10.01
N PHE A 284 -2.95 -3.30 10.92
CA PHE A 284 -4.41 -3.24 10.75
C PHE A 284 -4.95 -1.80 10.82
N VAL A 285 -4.39 -0.97 11.68
CA VAL A 285 -4.75 0.45 11.74
C VAL A 285 -4.29 1.16 10.45
N TYR A 286 -3.07 0.89 10.01
CA TYR A 286 -2.49 1.44 8.78
C TYR A 286 -3.40 1.24 7.56
N VAL A 287 -3.88 0.02 7.32
CA VAL A 287 -4.69 -0.26 6.12
C VAL A 287 -6.04 0.46 6.14
N CYS A 288 -6.61 0.68 7.34
CA CYS A 288 -7.82 1.47 7.50
C CYS A 288 -7.57 2.96 7.15
N LEU A 289 -6.45 3.52 7.58
CA LEU A 289 -6.09 4.91 7.28
C LEU A 289 -5.74 5.09 5.79
N ASN A 290 -5.01 4.14 5.21
CA ASN A 290 -4.65 4.16 3.79
C ASN A 290 -5.86 4.10 2.85
N ALA A 291 -6.97 3.51 3.27
CA ALA A 291 -8.21 3.53 2.50
C ALA A 291 -8.75 4.96 2.28
N PHE A 292 -8.56 5.87 3.25
CA PHE A 292 -8.90 7.29 3.10
C PHE A 292 -7.94 8.02 2.16
N HIS A 293 -6.65 7.67 2.15
CA HIS A 293 -5.71 8.14 1.13
C HIS A 293 -6.21 7.80 -0.28
N GLN A 294 -6.61 6.54 -0.50
CA GLN A 294 -7.13 6.10 -1.80
C GLN A 294 -8.43 6.82 -2.18
N SER A 295 -9.28 7.07 -1.21
CA SER A 295 -10.50 7.86 -1.40
C SER A 295 -10.18 9.30 -1.78
N ALA A 296 -9.23 9.94 -1.09
CA ALA A 296 -8.78 11.28 -1.43
C ALA A 296 -8.22 11.35 -2.86
N VAL A 297 -7.35 10.40 -3.26
CA VAL A 297 -6.80 10.32 -4.62
C VAL A 297 -7.92 10.32 -5.68
N ASN A 298 -8.93 9.46 -5.51
CA ASN A 298 -9.95 9.24 -6.52
C ASN A 298 -10.99 10.37 -6.56
N PHE A 299 -11.50 10.80 -5.40
CA PHE A 299 -12.47 11.90 -5.34
C PHE A 299 -11.87 13.24 -5.76
N VAL A 300 -10.65 13.54 -5.27
CA VAL A 300 -9.93 14.74 -5.69
C VAL A 300 -9.62 14.67 -7.19
N GLY A 301 -9.17 13.52 -7.68
CA GLY A 301 -8.84 13.32 -9.10
C GLY A 301 -10.04 13.58 -10.02
N GLN A 302 -11.21 13.00 -9.75
CA GLN A 302 -12.40 13.23 -10.55
C GLN A 302 -12.90 14.67 -10.44
N ASN A 303 -12.96 15.25 -9.24
CA ASN A 303 -13.42 16.62 -9.04
C ASN A 303 -12.45 17.65 -9.63
N ALA A 304 -11.14 17.38 -9.63
CA ALA A 304 -10.13 18.21 -10.29
C ALA A 304 -10.29 18.17 -11.82
N GLY A 305 -10.49 16.97 -12.40
CA GLY A 305 -10.80 16.81 -13.82
C GLY A 305 -12.09 17.53 -14.25
N ALA A 306 -13.10 17.51 -13.39
CA ALA A 306 -14.37 18.23 -13.59
C ALA A 306 -14.29 19.74 -13.31
N LYS A 307 -13.13 20.26 -12.90
CA LYS A 307 -12.93 21.67 -12.47
C LYS A 307 -13.84 22.08 -11.29
N GLN A 308 -14.29 21.12 -10.48
CA GLN A 308 -15.12 21.34 -9.29
C GLN A 308 -14.24 21.66 -8.05
N TYR A 309 -13.54 22.76 -8.07
CA TYR A 309 -12.54 23.12 -7.08
C TYR A 309 -13.05 23.21 -5.64
N ARG A 310 -14.30 23.68 -5.45
CA ARG A 310 -14.93 23.67 -4.14
C ARG A 310 -15.05 22.25 -3.57
N ARG A 311 -15.42 21.28 -4.40
CA ARG A 311 -15.53 19.88 -3.98
C ARG A 311 -14.15 19.25 -3.73
N VAL A 312 -13.13 19.62 -4.51
CA VAL A 312 -11.73 19.20 -4.23
C VAL A 312 -11.33 19.59 -2.81
N ARG A 313 -11.55 20.84 -2.42
CA ARG A 313 -11.23 21.34 -1.08
C ARG A 313 -12.09 20.66 0.01
N GLN A 314 -13.38 20.51 -0.23
CA GLN A 314 -14.28 19.81 0.70
C GLN A 314 -13.89 18.34 0.88
N THR A 315 -13.51 17.65 -0.18
CA THR A 315 -13.04 16.26 -0.12
C THR A 315 -11.83 16.12 0.79
N LEU A 316 -10.83 17.01 0.64
CA LEU A 316 -9.66 16.99 1.54
C LEU A 316 -10.07 17.11 3.00
N TRP A 317 -10.89 18.11 3.37
CA TRP A 317 -11.26 18.33 4.77
C TRP A 317 -12.13 17.20 5.34
N ILE A 318 -13.02 16.63 4.54
CA ILE A 318 -13.83 15.48 4.95
C ILE A 318 -12.94 14.26 5.19
N CYS A 319 -12.02 13.96 4.25
CA CYS A 319 -11.08 12.83 4.42
C CYS A 319 -10.16 13.04 5.62
N LEU A 320 -9.69 14.28 5.88
CA LEU A 320 -8.88 14.62 7.06
C LEU A 320 -9.69 14.40 8.35
N GLY A 321 -10.94 14.87 8.40
CA GLY A 321 -11.81 14.63 9.55
C GLY A 321 -12.08 13.15 9.80
N CYS A 322 -12.41 12.39 8.74
CA CYS A 322 -12.67 10.95 8.85
C CYS A 322 -11.43 10.18 9.31
N VAL A 323 -10.25 10.43 8.70
CA VAL A 323 -9.03 9.71 9.05
C VAL A 323 -8.57 10.02 10.48
N THR A 324 -8.78 11.27 10.93
CA THR A 324 -8.50 11.65 12.32
C THR A 324 -9.39 10.91 13.31
N VAL A 325 -10.69 10.88 13.08
CA VAL A 325 -11.64 10.16 13.95
C VAL A 325 -11.36 8.66 13.96
N VAL A 326 -11.22 8.06 12.78
CA VAL A 326 -10.96 6.62 12.65
C VAL A 326 -9.60 6.25 13.25
N GLY A 327 -8.56 7.06 13.02
CA GLY A 327 -7.23 6.83 13.59
C GLY A 327 -7.20 6.96 15.12
N LEU A 328 -7.89 7.96 15.68
CA LEU A 328 -8.03 8.11 17.13
C LEU A 328 -8.81 6.94 17.75
N VAL A 329 -9.93 6.56 17.16
CA VAL A 329 -10.76 5.45 17.67
C VAL A 329 -9.99 4.13 17.60
N LEU A 330 -9.46 3.77 16.43
CA LEU A 330 -8.73 2.51 16.27
C LEU A 330 -7.43 2.49 17.07
N GLY A 331 -6.66 3.58 17.06
CA GLY A 331 -5.43 3.69 17.86
C GLY A 331 -5.71 3.55 19.36
N SER A 332 -6.76 4.19 19.87
CA SER A 332 -7.16 4.08 21.27
C SER A 332 -7.66 2.68 21.63
N LEU A 333 -8.43 2.04 20.75
CA LEU A 333 -8.90 0.66 20.96
C LEU A 333 -7.73 -0.32 20.98
N VAL A 334 -6.82 -0.24 20.01
CA VAL A 334 -5.64 -1.11 19.95
C VAL A 334 -4.74 -0.89 21.17
N TYR A 335 -4.58 0.33 21.66
CA TYR A 335 -3.84 0.61 22.87
C TYR A 335 -4.55 0.08 24.13
N ALA A 336 -5.87 0.32 24.28
CA ALA A 336 -6.65 -0.11 25.45
C ALA A 336 -6.67 -1.65 25.58
N PHE A 337 -6.82 -2.37 24.46
CA PHE A 337 -6.77 -3.83 24.45
C PHE A 337 -5.36 -4.37 24.18
N GLY A 338 -4.36 -3.49 24.13
CA GLY A 338 -2.97 -3.81 23.80
C GLY A 338 -2.37 -5.01 24.54
N PRO A 339 -2.46 -5.09 25.89
CA PRO A 339 -1.93 -6.24 26.62
C PRO A 339 -2.52 -7.57 26.15
N SER A 340 -3.85 -7.64 25.97
CA SER A 340 -4.53 -8.84 25.50
C SER A 340 -4.23 -9.17 24.03
N LEU A 341 -4.09 -8.16 23.18
CA LEU A 341 -3.74 -8.35 21.77
C LEU A 341 -2.27 -8.78 21.60
N LEU A 342 -1.36 -8.20 22.37
CA LEU A 342 0.06 -8.57 22.35
C LEU A 342 0.27 -9.97 22.90
N SER A 343 -0.49 -10.41 23.93
CA SER A 343 -0.40 -11.75 24.49
C SER A 343 -0.79 -12.87 23.50
N ILE A 344 -1.48 -12.54 22.39
CA ILE A 344 -1.72 -13.49 21.31
C ILE A 344 -0.41 -13.85 20.58
N TYR A 345 0.52 -12.89 20.50
CA TYR A 345 1.81 -13.06 19.82
C TYR A 345 2.94 -13.46 20.79
N ILE A 346 2.87 -13.01 22.05
CA ILE A 346 3.92 -13.17 23.06
C ILE A 346 3.32 -13.82 24.29
N THR A 347 3.68 -15.09 24.54
CA THR A 347 3.12 -15.89 25.64
C THR A 347 4.06 -16.05 26.83
N ASP A 348 5.35 -15.77 26.64
CA ASP A 348 6.43 -16.14 27.53
C ASP A 348 7.22 -14.97 28.14
N SER A 349 6.97 -13.73 27.70
CA SER A 349 7.72 -12.55 28.14
C SER A 349 6.83 -11.34 28.44
N PRO A 350 6.47 -11.09 29.71
CA PRO A 350 5.76 -9.87 30.10
C PRO A 350 6.54 -8.59 29.79
N GLU A 351 7.87 -8.66 29.79
CA GLU A 351 8.75 -7.54 29.47
C GLU A 351 8.61 -7.16 27.98
N ALA A 352 8.57 -8.14 27.07
CA ALA A 352 8.33 -7.90 25.66
C ALA A 352 6.96 -7.27 25.41
N ILE A 353 5.91 -7.66 26.16
CA ILE A 353 4.59 -7.01 26.11
C ILE A 353 4.69 -5.54 26.54
N SER A 354 5.46 -5.22 27.59
CA SER A 354 5.69 -3.84 28.04
C SER A 354 6.36 -2.98 26.96
N TYR A 355 7.36 -3.53 26.26
CA TYR A 355 7.96 -2.84 25.11
C TYR A 355 7.00 -2.67 23.93
N GLY A 356 6.19 -3.68 23.66
CA GLY A 356 5.10 -3.58 22.68
C GLY A 356 4.10 -2.48 23.03
N MET A 357 3.70 -2.36 24.30
CA MET A 357 2.84 -1.29 24.80
C MET A 357 3.48 0.10 24.64
N THR A 358 4.79 0.21 24.86
CA THR A 358 5.52 1.47 24.61
C THR A 358 5.42 1.88 23.14
N ARG A 359 5.60 0.94 22.20
CA ARG A 359 5.42 1.21 20.77
C ARG A 359 3.98 1.64 20.45
N LEU A 360 2.99 0.94 20.97
CA LEU A 360 1.58 1.29 20.74
C LEU A 360 1.25 2.68 21.28
N ALA A 361 1.80 3.08 22.44
CA ALA A 361 1.60 4.42 22.99
C ALA A 361 2.17 5.53 22.10
N PHE A 362 3.38 5.36 21.60
CA PHE A 362 4.07 6.41 20.85
C PHE A 362 3.75 6.43 19.35
N ILE A 363 3.33 5.30 18.79
CA ILE A 363 3.03 5.19 17.35
C ILE A 363 1.54 5.00 17.11
N CYS A 364 0.89 4.05 17.76
CA CYS A 364 -0.49 3.68 17.44
C CYS A 364 -1.50 4.73 17.92
N LEU A 365 -1.34 5.29 19.12
CA LEU A 365 -2.21 6.36 19.60
C LEU A 365 -2.18 7.61 18.71
N PRO A 366 -1.02 8.17 18.33
CA PRO A 366 -0.96 9.34 17.45
C PRO A 366 -1.01 8.98 15.96
N TYR A 367 -1.35 7.74 15.58
CA TYR A 367 -1.30 7.29 14.20
C TYR A 367 -2.23 8.04 13.24
N PHE A 368 -3.24 8.70 13.78
CA PHE A 368 -4.08 9.64 13.01
C PHE A 368 -3.25 10.74 12.32
N THR A 369 -2.12 11.16 12.91
CA THR A 369 -1.23 12.17 12.31
C THR A 369 -0.57 11.65 11.03
N PHE A 370 -0.16 10.36 11.03
CA PHE A 370 0.25 9.67 9.81
C PHE A 370 -0.88 9.65 8.77
N GLY A 371 -2.10 9.29 9.20
CA GLY A 371 -3.27 9.28 8.32
C GLY A 371 -3.57 10.65 7.69
N MET A 372 -3.44 11.74 8.46
CA MET A 372 -3.59 13.11 7.95
C MET A 372 -2.53 13.45 6.90
N MET A 373 -1.28 13.09 7.14
CA MET A 373 -0.18 13.23 6.19
C MET A 373 -0.46 12.44 4.90
N ASP A 374 -0.88 11.19 5.03
CA ASP A 374 -1.12 10.30 3.91
C ASP A 374 -2.33 10.74 3.06
N VAL A 375 -3.43 11.18 3.67
CA VAL A 375 -4.58 11.78 2.99
C VAL A 375 -4.18 13.04 2.20
N THR A 376 -3.34 13.90 2.77
CA THR A 376 -2.84 15.11 2.09
C THR A 376 -1.95 14.75 0.89
N THR A 377 -1.11 13.71 1.03
CA THR A 377 -0.38 13.10 -0.09
C THR A 377 -1.34 12.65 -1.18
N GLY A 378 -2.41 11.95 -0.80
CA GLY A 378 -3.45 11.47 -1.73
C GLY A 378 -4.14 12.61 -2.48
N ALA A 379 -4.46 13.69 -1.80
CA ALA A 379 -5.08 14.87 -2.41
C ALA A 379 -4.13 15.58 -3.39
N LEU A 380 -2.84 15.74 -3.05
CA LEU A 380 -1.83 16.28 -3.97
C LEU A 380 -1.66 15.40 -5.21
N ARG A 381 -1.61 14.09 -5.05
CA ARG A 381 -1.59 13.14 -6.17
C ARG A 381 -2.86 13.23 -7.01
N GLY A 382 -4.02 13.36 -6.35
CA GLY A 382 -5.31 13.53 -7.01
C GLY A 382 -5.38 14.75 -7.93
N ILE A 383 -4.78 15.88 -7.58
CA ILE A 383 -4.65 17.03 -8.49
C ILE A 383 -3.53 16.89 -9.53
N GLY A 384 -2.80 15.75 -9.54
CA GLY A 384 -1.71 15.48 -10.49
C GLY A 384 -0.32 15.94 -10.06
N ALA A 385 -0.16 16.47 -8.84
CA ALA A 385 1.10 17.02 -8.32
C ALA A 385 1.89 15.98 -7.50
N SER A 386 2.17 14.79 -8.06
CA SER A 386 2.80 13.68 -7.33
C SER A 386 4.25 13.91 -6.92
N PHE A 387 5.00 14.75 -7.64
CA PHE A 387 6.39 15.06 -7.31
C PHE A 387 6.52 15.83 -6.00
N VAL A 388 5.58 16.75 -5.74
CA VAL A 388 5.60 17.60 -4.53
C VAL A 388 5.49 16.77 -3.25
N PRO A 389 4.46 15.92 -3.05
CA PRO A 389 4.37 15.12 -1.85
C PRO A 389 5.48 14.08 -1.74
N MET A 390 6.01 13.56 -2.85
CA MET A 390 7.19 12.69 -2.83
C MET A 390 8.37 13.39 -2.19
N MET A 391 8.76 14.57 -2.67
CA MET A 391 9.92 15.32 -2.13
C MET A 391 9.74 15.69 -0.67
N ILE A 392 8.54 16.18 -0.30
CA ILE A 392 8.23 16.54 1.09
C ILE A 392 8.28 15.32 1.99
N SER A 393 7.75 14.17 1.55
CA SER A 393 7.77 12.94 2.35
C SER A 393 9.17 12.35 2.50
N ILE A 394 9.98 12.39 1.44
CA ILE A 394 11.36 11.90 1.49
C ILE A 394 12.18 12.74 2.48
N LEU A 395 12.09 14.06 2.40
CA LEU A 395 12.82 14.95 3.32
C LEU A 395 12.23 14.92 4.73
N GLY A 396 10.90 14.97 4.84
CA GLY A 396 10.20 15.05 6.11
C GLY A 396 10.12 13.73 6.87
N VAL A 397 9.82 12.61 6.19
CA VAL A 397 9.72 11.30 6.87
C VAL A 397 11.06 10.60 6.90
N CYS A 398 11.71 10.39 5.75
CA CYS A 398 12.98 9.66 5.71
C CYS A 398 14.13 10.53 6.22
N GLY A 399 14.28 11.77 5.72
CA GLY A 399 15.38 12.65 6.06
C GLY A 399 15.41 13.03 7.55
N LEU A 400 14.29 13.50 8.10
CA LEU A 400 14.23 13.85 9.53
C LEU A 400 14.50 12.65 10.45
N ARG A 401 14.01 11.46 10.11
CA ARG A 401 14.28 10.27 10.93
C ARG A 401 15.73 9.83 10.86
N ILE A 402 16.35 9.90 9.69
CA ILE A 402 17.77 9.61 9.53
C ILE A 402 18.59 10.60 10.37
N VAL A 403 18.34 11.90 10.25
CA VAL A 403 19.00 12.92 11.06
C VAL A 403 18.78 12.66 12.55
N TRP A 404 17.55 12.35 12.97
CA TRP A 404 17.21 12.04 14.36
C TRP A 404 18.02 10.87 14.91
N ILE A 405 18.11 9.77 14.15
CA ILE A 405 18.84 8.57 14.55
C ILE A 405 20.33 8.82 14.68
N TYR A 406 20.92 9.60 13.76
CA TYR A 406 22.37 9.87 13.77
C TYR A 406 22.78 11.07 14.63
N THR A 407 21.84 11.81 15.21
CA THR A 407 22.13 12.96 16.09
C THR A 407 21.53 12.77 17.48
N ILE A 408 20.25 13.02 17.64
CA ILE A 408 19.55 13.02 18.95
C ILE A 408 19.61 11.64 19.61
N PHE A 409 19.35 10.58 18.86
CA PHE A 409 19.35 9.21 19.38
C PHE A 409 20.73 8.70 19.78
N GLN A 410 21.82 9.30 19.28
CA GLN A 410 23.19 8.95 19.69
C GLN A 410 23.61 9.57 21.04
N ILE A 411 22.85 10.53 21.54
CA ILE A 411 23.12 11.14 22.86
C ILE A 411 22.73 10.13 23.94
N PRO A 412 23.64 9.72 24.87
CA PRO A 412 23.37 8.65 25.84
C PRO A 412 22.09 8.83 26.65
N GLN A 413 21.73 10.07 26.99
CA GLN A 413 20.51 10.40 27.73
C GLN A 413 19.23 10.15 26.93
N TYR A 414 19.30 10.19 25.60
CA TYR A 414 18.17 10.01 24.66
C TYR A 414 18.20 8.67 23.94
N HIS A 415 19.15 7.79 24.25
CA HIS A 415 19.21 6.43 23.69
C HIS A 415 18.15 5.50 24.33
N THR A 416 16.88 5.84 24.09
CA THR A 416 15.73 5.15 24.69
C THR A 416 14.69 4.75 23.62
N PRO A 417 13.90 3.69 23.85
CA PRO A 417 12.80 3.31 22.97
C PRO A 417 11.82 4.46 22.68
N GLN A 418 11.50 5.26 23.71
CA GLN A 418 10.61 6.39 23.63
C GLN A 418 11.13 7.44 22.65
N CYS A 419 12.42 7.77 22.74
CA CYS A 419 13.07 8.72 21.85
C CYS A 419 13.10 8.21 20.40
N LEU A 420 13.33 6.90 20.20
CA LEU A 420 13.28 6.29 18.88
C LEU A 420 11.88 6.44 18.26
N TYR A 421 10.83 6.10 19.00
CA TYR A 421 9.45 6.18 18.50
C TYR A 421 8.93 7.61 18.35
N LEU A 422 9.41 8.56 19.16
CA LEU A 422 9.06 9.97 19.03
C LEU A 422 9.44 10.54 17.66
N SER A 423 10.51 10.02 17.02
CA SER A 423 10.91 10.39 15.67
C SER A 423 9.80 10.20 14.64
N TYR A 424 8.94 9.20 14.83
CA TYR A 424 7.79 8.95 13.96
C TYR A 424 6.77 10.08 14.05
N LEU A 425 6.35 10.41 15.27
CA LEU A 425 5.34 11.46 15.51
C LEU A 425 5.84 12.82 14.98
N VAL A 426 7.06 13.20 15.32
CA VAL A 426 7.66 14.48 14.91
C VAL A 426 7.73 14.55 13.38
N SER A 427 8.22 13.50 12.73
CA SER A 427 8.32 13.47 11.27
C SER A 427 6.94 13.52 10.59
N TRP A 428 5.92 12.84 11.10
CA TRP A 428 4.57 12.87 10.53
C TRP A 428 3.92 14.24 10.66
N VAL A 429 4.00 14.88 11.84
CA VAL A 429 3.40 16.19 12.07
C VAL A 429 4.05 17.26 11.20
N ILE A 430 5.39 17.32 11.17
CA ILE A 430 6.11 18.28 10.33
C ILE A 430 5.78 18.07 8.86
N THR A 431 5.85 16.82 8.39
CA THR A 431 5.55 16.48 7.00
C THR A 431 4.11 16.84 6.63
N PHE A 432 3.15 16.54 7.51
CA PHE A 432 1.74 16.92 7.32
C PHE A 432 1.56 18.42 7.15
N ILE A 433 2.14 19.24 8.05
CA ILE A 433 2.03 20.70 7.99
C ILE A 433 2.61 21.24 6.67
N VAL A 434 3.79 20.76 6.26
CA VAL A 434 4.43 21.18 5.01
C VAL A 434 3.63 20.74 3.80
N GLN A 435 3.09 19.50 3.80
CA GLN A 435 2.25 19.01 2.71
C GLN A 435 0.92 19.76 2.61
N LEU A 436 0.29 20.09 3.73
CA LEU A 436 -0.94 20.88 3.75
C LEU A 436 -0.70 22.29 3.20
N ALA A 437 0.40 22.94 3.60
CA ALA A 437 0.80 24.21 3.05
C ALA A 437 1.08 24.12 1.53
N ALA A 438 1.80 23.06 1.11
CA ALA A 438 2.05 22.81 -0.31
C ALA A 438 0.74 22.57 -1.10
N PHE A 439 -0.21 21.81 -0.53
CA PHE A 439 -1.53 21.63 -1.15
C PHE A 439 -2.22 22.98 -1.37
N LEU A 440 -2.26 23.85 -0.37
CA LEU A 440 -2.91 25.17 -0.48
C LEU A 440 -2.24 26.05 -1.53
N ILE A 441 -0.90 26.01 -1.64
CA ILE A 441 -0.14 26.77 -2.65
C ILE A 441 -0.40 26.23 -4.05
N VAL A 442 -0.26 24.92 -4.24
CA VAL A 442 -0.48 24.26 -5.54
C VAL A 442 -1.92 24.44 -5.99
N PHE A 443 -2.87 24.29 -5.07
CA PHE A 443 -4.28 24.46 -5.35
C PHE A 443 -4.62 25.90 -5.76
N ARG A 444 -4.04 26.92 -5.12
CA ARG A 444 -4.20 28.32 -5.52
C ARG A 444 -3.65 28.59 -6.93
N ARG A 445 -2.51 27.99 -7.30
CA ARG A 445 -1.96 28.08 -8.66
C ARG A 445 -2.88 27.40 -9.68
N TYR A 446 -3.45 26.25 -9.31
CA TYR A 446 -4.37 25.50 -10.14
C TYR A 446 -5.67 26.30 -10.42
N LEU A 447 -6.17 27.06 -9.45
CA LEU A 447 -7.30 27.97 -9.62
C LEU A 447 -6.98 29.09 -10.64
N LYS A 448 -5.81 29.75 -10.51
CA LYS A 448 -5.40 30.85 -11.40
C LYS A 448 -5.18 30.45 -12.87
N THR A 449 -4.81 29.19 -13.11
CA THR A 449 -4.63 28.67 -14.48
C THR A 449 -5.95 28.21 -15.12
N ALA A 450 -7.01 28.19 -14.37
CA ALA A 450 -8.34 27.74 -14.83
C ALA A 450 -9.33 28.92 -15.05
N GLU A 451 -9.01 30.11 -14.53
CA GLU A 451 -9.61 31.40 -14.90
C GLU A 451 -8.93 31.94 -16.16
#